data_3f84f732da3fba1d649033113f2d4512
#
_entry.id   3f84f732da3fba1d649033113f2d4512
#
_cell.length_a   1.000
_cell.length_b   1.000
_cell.length_c   1.000
_cell.angle_alpha   90.00
_cell.angle_beta   90.00
_cell.angle_gamma   90.00
#
_symmetry.space_group_name_H-M   'P 1'
#
loop_
_entity.id
_entity.type
_entity.pdbx_description
1 polymer ?
#
loop_
_entity_poly.entity_id
_entity_poly.type
_entity_poly.pdbx_seq_one_letter_code
_entity_poly.pdbx_strand_id
1 'polypeptide(L)'
;MSIEAGHPGISWTLQFRARIDGALIELHSADDTGWRLFIRSSALFLEGSTKAMSFALDMEDTASVTDGTWHSLAITATGAGSKIFLDGYQCFSTTADLSPAASGPEATLELTPGAGIDIRSFSTHDSVLSPGEILALSPAPTPLIEFAAAHLSDYDVAELSELTAGTIFARYRVRGPGQHGTILAAGGGGTEQLNLSVTEEGIEYKVLGRRGEWRTFTAHGHWDQGHWHDVVVRVGHGAVQIYVDGYLEAHLPGQAFFGSVDSLDEVVIGQDTSGSRLFGEVRNAALYSSVLNDSQIKKLSSVAPVDTQCLFDAGFHDSISYRIPSLITLDSGVIVAGADQRETIAND
;
A
#
# COMPACT_ATOMS: atom_id res chain seq x y z
N MET A 1 -6.03 5.95 -26.08
CA MET A 1 -6.85 7.17 -25.94
C MET A 1 -5.86 8.30 -25.76
N SER A 2 -5.74 9.15 -26.76
CA SER A 2 -4.87 10.33 -26.70
C SER A 2 -5.72 11.53 -26.21
N ILE A 3 -5.18 12.29 -25.30
CA ILE A 3 -5.77 13.55 -24.84
C ILE A 3 -4.87 14.65 -25.36
N GLU A 4 -5.40 15.45 -26.29
CA GLU A 4 -4.68 16.61 -26.79
C GLU A 4 -4.47 17.67 -25.70
N ALA A 5 -3.33 18.35 -25.73
CA ALA A 5 -2.88 19.33 -24.74
C ALA A 5 -3.74 20.63 -24.64
N GLY A 6 -4.98 20.60 -25.11
CA GLY A 6 -5.92 21.73 -25.07
C GLY A 6 -6.46 22.11 -23.69
N HIS A 7 -6.30 21.25 -22.69
CA HIS A 7 -6.60 21.56 -21.30
C HIS A 7 -5.41 21.15 -20.44
N PRO A 8 -4.70 22.08 -19.84
CA PRO A 8 -3.70 21.76 -18.82
C PRO A 8 -4.45 21.26 -17.58
N GLY A 9 -4.91 20.02 -17.58
CA GLY A 9 -5.31 19.36 -16.35
C GLY A 9 -4.09 19.36 -15.43
N ILE A 10 -4.27 19.89 -14.23
CA ILE A 10 -3.21 19.96 -13.24
C ILE A 10 -3.13 18.66 -12.44
N SER A 11 -4.16 17.83 -12.56
CA SER A 11 -4.19 16.49 -11.94
C SER A 11 -4.81 15.47 -12.89
N TRP A 12 -4.29 14.23 -12.80
CA TRP A 12 -4.83 13.08 -13.53
C TRP A 12 -5.12 11.95 -12.56
N THR A 13 -6.19 11.23 -12.82
CA THR A 13 -6.52 10.02 -12.09
C THR A 13 -6.77 8.88 -13.06
N LEU A 14 -6.28 7.71 -12.74
CA LEU A 14 -6.33 6.52 -13.56
C LEU A 14 -6.64 5.32 -12.67
N GLN A 15 -7.48 4.38 -13.15
CA GLN A 15 -7.62 3.06 -12.52
C GLN A 15 -7.14 1.99 -13.49
N PHE A 16 -6.17 1.21 -13.05
CA PHE A 16 -5.55 0.15 -13.83
C PHE A 16 -5.53 -1.18 -13.07
N ARG A 17 -5.38 -2.26 -13.82
CA ARG A 17 -5.13 -3.60 -13.31
C ARG A 17 -4.06 -4.24 -14.17
N ALA A 18 -3.01 -4.73 -13.56
CA ALA A 18 -1.88 -5.36 -14.25
C ALA A 18 -1.63 -6.78 -13.73
N ARG A 19 -1.17 -7.65 -14.62
CA ARG A 19 -0.69 -9.00 -14.31
C ARG A 19 0.74 -9.22 -14.75
N ILE A 20 1.28 -8.29 -15.53
CA ILE A 20 2.66 -8.29 -16.02
C ILE A 20 3.17 -6.86 -16.09
N ASP A 21 4.48 -6.73 -16.22
CA ASP A 21 5.15 -5.44 -16.43
C ASP A 21 4.76 -4.82 -17.78
N GLY A 22 4.75 -3.49 -17.84
CA GLY A 22 4.43 -2.77 -19.08
C GLY A 22 4.21 -1.28 -18.88
N ALA A 23 4.03 -0.55 -19.99
CA ALA A 23 3.72 0.88 -19.97
C ALA A 23 2.29 1.13 -19.47
N LEU A 24 2.08 2.26 -18.79
CA LEU A 24 0.78 2.73 -18.33
C LEU A 24 0.38 4.03 -19.02
N ILE A 25 1.27 5.02 -18.95
CA ILE A 25 1.02 6.38 -19.43
C ILE A 25 2.31 6.98 -19.97
N GLU A 26 2.22 7.70 -21.07
CA GLU A 26 3.35 8.39 -21.70
C GLU A 26 2.97 9.83 -22.05
N LEU A 27 3.85 10.77 -21.73
CA LEU A 27 3.78 12.12 -22.21
C LEU A 27 4.77 12.31 -23.34
N HIS A 28 4.27 12.59 -24.52
CA HIS A 28 5.05 12.89 -25.70
C HIS A 28 5.12 14.41 -25.91
N SER A 29 6.30 14.90 -26.28
CA SER A 29 6.57 16.29 -26.59
C SER A 29 7.33 16.37 -27.91
N ALA A 30 7.13 17.45 -28.67
CA ALA A 30 7.77 17.65 -29.97
C ALA A 30 9.31 17.80 -29.89
N ASP A 31 9.82 18.18 -28.73
CA ASP A 31 11.25 18.37 -28.45
C ASP A 31 11.89 17.25 -27.63
N ASP A 32 11.20 16.11 -27.52
CA ASP A 32 11.67 14.91 -26.83
C ASP A 32 11.83 15.10 -25.30
N THR A 33 11.13 16.09 -24.72
CA THR A 33 11.15 16.37 -23.26
C THR A 33 10.08 15.61 -22.47
N GLY A 34 9.52 14.54 -23.03
CA GLY A 34 8.46 13.74 -22.44
C GLY A 34 8.90 12.88 -21.24
N TRP A 35 7.93 12.24 -20.65
CA TRP A 35 8.14 11.25 -19.60
C TRP A 35 7.17 10.07 -19.77
N ARG A 36 7.51 8.93 -19.14
CA ARG A 36 6.65 7.74 -19.11
C ARG A 36 6.56 7.16 -17.70
N LEU A 37 5.40 6.66 -17.37
CA LEU A 37 5.14 5.85 -16.20
C LEU A 37 4.86 4.42 -16.63
N PHE A 38 5.57 3.47 -16.05
CA PHE A 38 5.49 2.06 -16.42
C PHE A 38 5.71 1.15 -15.20
N ILE A 39 5.35 -0.12 -15.37
CA ILE A 39 5.59 -1.17 -14.39
C ILE A 39 6.81 -1.97 -14.82
N ARG A 40 7.75 -2.19 -13.91
CA ARG A 40 8.91 -3.06 -14.07
C ARG A 40 9.20 -3.77 -12.76
N SER A 41 9.43 -5.10 -12.82
CA SER A 41 9.64 -5.93 -11.63
C SER A 41 8.52 -5.75 -10.59
N SER A 42 7.28 -5.64 -11.08
CA SER A 42 6.06 -5.44 -10.29
C SER A 42 5.97 -4.10 -9.52
N ALA A 43 6.87 -3.16 -9.75
CA ALA A 43 6.89 -1.82 -9.16
C ALA A 43 6.65 -0.74 -10.22
N LEU A 44 6.20 0.44 -9.80
CA LEU A 44 6.02 1.62 -10.64
C LEU A 44 7.35 2.35 -10.84
N PHE A 45 7.59 2.79 -12.06
CA PHE A 45 8.76 3.58 -12.45
C PHE A 45 8.33 4.79 -13.25
N LEU A 46 8.89 5.94 -12.92
CA LEU A 46 8.84 7.16 -13.71
C LEU A 46 10.17 7.34 -14.43
N GLU A 47 10.14 7.52 -15.75
CA GLU A 47 11.33 7.80 -16.56
C GLU A 47 11.07 9.02 -17.43
N GLY A 48 11.92 10.02 -17.35
CA GLY A 48 11.90 11.18 -18.25
C GLY A 48 12.87 11.02 -19.41
N SER A 49 12.81 11.90 -20.39
CA SER A 49 13.71 11.96 -21.55
C SER A 49 15.18 12.14 -21.15
N THR A 50 15.45 12.72 -19.98
CA THR A 50 16.80 12.82 -19.41
C THR A 50 17.01 11.74 -18.36
N LYS A 51 18.23 11.15 -18.31
CA LYS A 51 18.59 10.14 -17.30
C LYS A 51 18.43 10.61 -15.84
N ALA A 52 18.41 11.92 -15.61
CA ALA A 52 18.19 12.52 -14.30
C ALA A 52 16.77 12.29 -13.75
N MET A 53 15.81 11.90 -14.61
CA MET A 53 14.42 11.66 -14.25
C MET A 53 14.05 10.15 -14.32
N SER A 54 14.93 9.27 -13.89
CA SER A 54 14.60 7.83 -13.79
C SER A 54 14.51 7.46 -12.32
N PHE A 55 13.29 7.34 -11.82
CA PHE A 55 12.99 7.02 -10.42
C PHE A 55 12.16 5.75 -10.32
N ALA A 56 12.59 4.82 -9.46
CA ALA A 56 11.68 3.86 -8.88
C ALA A 56 10.77 4.64 -7.92
N LEU A 57 9.46 4.54 -8.09
CA LEU A 57 8.54 5.09 -7.10
C LEU A 57 8.70 4.26 -5.84
N ASP A 58 8.91 4.94 -4.72
CA ASP A 58 9.13 4.30 -3.43
C ASP A 58 7.85 3.58 -3.01
N MET A 59 7.78 2.32 -3.41
CA MET A 59 6.78 1.38 -2.95
C MET A 59 7.47 0.59 -1.85
N GLU A 60 7.23 1.00 -0.60
CA GLU A 60 7.76 0.32 0.58
C GLU A 60 7.67 -1.20 0.39
N ASP A 61 8.77 -1.89 0.62
CA ASP A 61 9.07 -3.30 0.37
C ASP A 61 7.86 -4.23 0.16
N THR A 62 7.80 -4.86 -1.02
CA THR A 62 6.91 -5.98 -1.38
C THR A 62 5.54 -5.66 -1.99
N ALA A 63 5.14 -4.41 -2.17
CA ALA A 63 3.87 -4.11 -2.82
C ALA A 63 3.98 -4.34 -4.33
N SER A 64 3.32 -5.38 -4.82
CA SER A 64 3.19 -5.65 -6.26
C SER A 64 1.98 -4.92 -6.82
N VAL A 65 2.17 -4.19 -7.92
CA VAL A 65 1.06 -3.66 -8.71
C VAL A 65 0.65 -4.60 -9.85
N THR A 66 1.26 -5.79 -9.92
CA THR A 66 0.93 -6.85 -10.87
C THR A 66 0.18 -8.01 -10.23
N ASP A 67 -0.51 -7.76 -9.15
CA ASP A 67 -1.30 -8.75 -8.39
C ASP A 67 -2.63 -9.13 -9.06
N GLY A 68 -2.99 -8.45 -10.15
CA GLY A 68 -4.24 -8.66 -10.88
C GLY A 68 -5.46 -7.97 -10.24
N THR A 69 -5.28 -7.16 -9.22
CA THR A 69 -6.33 -6.32 -8.63
C THR A 69 -6.38 -4.93 -9.26
N TRP A 70 -7.43 -4.18 -8.97
CA TRP A 70 -7.57 -2.80 -9.44
C TRP A 70 -6.83 -1.84 -8.50
N HIS A 71 -5.92 -1.07 -9.09
CA HIS A 71 -5.19 0.00 -8.44
C HIS A 71 -5.66 1.35 -8.95
N SER A 72 -5.55 2.38 -8.13
CA SER A 72 -5.71 3.77 -8.54
C SER A 72 -4.37 4.49 -8.56
N LEU A 73 -4.14 5.25 -9.60
CA LEU A 73 -2.99 6.11 -9.75
C LEU A 73 -3.48 7.55 -9.90
N ALA A 74 -2.87 8.47 -9.19
CA ALA A 74 -3.07 9.89 -9.42
C ALA A 74 -1.73 10.62 -9.54
N ILE A 75 -1.69 11.62 -10.40
CA ILE A 75 -0.56 12.52 -10.57
C ILE A 75 -1.09 13.94 -10.40
N THR A 76 -0.44 14.72 -9.55
CA THR A 76 -0.67 16.16 -9.45
C THR A 76 0.60 16.89 -9.88
N ALA A 77 0.46 17.91 -10.70
CA ALA A 77 1.59 18.70 -11.21
C ALA A 77 1.35 20.18 -11.01
N THR A 78 2.39 20.88 -10.59
CA THR A 78 2.43 22.34 -10.41
C THR A 78 3.78 22.86 -10.89
N GLY A 79 3.91 24.16 -11.11
CA GLY A 79 5.21 24.78 -11.38
C GLY A 79 6.23 24.64 -10.24
N ALA A 80 5.81 24.13 -9.06
CA ALA A 80 6.69 23.84 -7.92
C ALA A 80 7.08 22.36 -7.81
N GLY A 81 6.63 21.52 -8.75
CA GLY A 81 6.90 20.08 -8.79
C GLY A 81 5.66 19.21 -8.91
N SER A 82 5.86 17.91 -8.86
CA SER A 82 4.79 16.94 -9.05
C SER A 82 4.79 15.88 -7.96
N LYS A 83 3.62 15.27 -7.75
CA LYS A 83 3.40 14.20 -6.79
C LYS A 83 2.66 13.06 -7.47
N ILE A 84 3.01 11.82 -7.11
CA ILE A 84 2.36 10.60 -7.58
C ILE A 84 1.77 9.86 -6.39
N PHE A 85 0.55 9.39 -6.56
CA PHE A 85 -0.21 8.69 -5.53
C PHE A 85 -0.62 7.32 -6.06
N LEU A 86 -0.42 6.28 -5.26
CA LEU A 86 -0.90 4.93 -5.50
C LEU A 86 -1.93 4.58 -4.44
N ASP A 87 -3.10 4.11 -4.89
CA ASP A 87 -4.22 3.69 -4.03
C ASP A 87 -4.61 4.74 -2.97
N GLY A 88 -4.47 6.03 -3.36
CA GLY A 88 -4.87 7.17 -2.56
C GLY A 88 -3.78 7.77 -1.67
N TYR A 89 -2.61 7.15 -1.58
CA TYR A 89 -1.49 7.66 -0.78
C TYR A 89 -0.32 8.08 -1.66
N GLN A 90 0.35 9.14 -1.25
CA GLN A 90 1.52 9.65 -1.95
C GLN A 90 2.67 8.65 -1.83
N CYS A 91 3.17 8.18 -2.97
CA CYS A 91 4.32 7.29 -3.06
C CYS A 91 5.56 7.97 -3.67
N PHE A 92 5.41 9.16 -4.25
CA PHE A 92 6.53 9.89 -4.83
C PHE A 92 6.28 11.38 -4.89
N SER A 93 7.34 12.18 -4.82
CA SER A 93 7.33 13.61 -5.17
C SER A 93 8.65 14.01 -5.83
N THR A 94 8.57 14.98 -6.75
CA THR A 94 9.72 15.51 -7.49
C THR A 94 9.57 17.01 -7.65
N THR A 95 10.69 17.73 -7.84
CA THR A 95 10.69 19.14 -8.21
C THR A 95 10.35 19.34 -9.69
N ALA A 96 10.36 18.30 -10.51
CA ALA A 96 9.99 18.35 -11.91
C ALA A 96 8.49 18.60 -12.08
N ASP A 97 8.12 19.50 -12.99
CA ASP A 97 6.74 19.68 -13.41
C ASP A 97 6.39 18.65 -14.50
N LEU A 98 5.57 17.66 -14.14
CA LEU A 98 5.11 16.59 -15.03
C LEU A 98 3.87 17.00 -15.85
N SER A 99 3.45 18.27 -15.80
CA SER A 99 2.31 18.73 -16.57
C SER A 99 2.61 18.76 -18.09
N PRO A 100 1.62 18.50 -18.97
CA PRO A 100 1.81 18.71 -20.40
C PRO A 100 2.24 20.13 -20.75
N ALA A 101 1.78 21.13 -20.00
CA ALA A 101 2.15 22.53 -20.21
C ALA A 101 3.66 22.79 -20.04
N ALA A 102 4.32 22.06 -19.12
CA ALA A 102 5.77 22.15 -18.93
C ALA A 102 6.56 21.55 -20.10
N SER A 103 5.96 20.61 -20.84
CA SER A 103 6.56 19.95 -22.00
C SER A 103 6.22 20.58 -23.34
N GLY A 104 5.54 21.75 -23.33
CA GLY A 104 5.25 22.55 -24.50
C GLY A 104 3.79 22.45 -25.01
N PRO A 105 3.40 23.35 -25.92
CA PRO A 105 1.99 23.49 -26.35
C PRO A 105 1.46 22.32 -27.19
N GLU A 106 2.32 21.49 -27.75
CA GLU A 106 1.98 20.32 -28.55
C GLU A 106 2.19 18.99 -27.79
N ALA A 107 2.43 19.06 -26.49
CA ALA A 107 2.61 17.88 -25.68
C ALA A 107 1.29 17.09 -25.58
N THR A 108 1.36 15.80 -25.80
CA THR A 108 0.22 14.89 -25.70
C THR A 108 0.44 13.83 -24.64
N LEU A 109 -0.58 13.63 -23.82
CA LEU A 109 -0.62 12.55 -22.84
C LEU A 109 -1.33 11.34 -23.44
N GLU A 110 -0.65 10.22 -23.54
CA GLU A 110 -1.19 8.99 -24.09
C GLU A 110 -1.27 7.89 -23.02
N LEU A 111 -2.41 7.20 -23.02
CA LEU A 111 -2.54 5.94 -22.32
C LEU A 111 -2.04 4.82 -23.23
N THR A 112 -0.93 4.20 -22.87
CA THR A 112 -0.25 3.17 -23.66
C THR A 112 -0.20 1.83 -22.90
N PRO A 113 -1.37 1.24 -22.52
CA PRO A 113 -1.37 0.04 -21.71
C PRO A 113 -0.65 -1.09 -22.45
N GLY A 114 0.37 -1.66 -21.81
CA GLY A 114 1.05 -2.86 -22.27
C GLY A 114 0.09 -4.07 -22.31
N ALA A 115 0.49 -5.14 -22.99
CA ALA A 115 -0.27 -6.39 -22.99
C ALA A 115 -0.46 -6.88 -21.54
N GLY A 116 -1.69 -7.25 -21.15
CA GLY A 116 -2.00 -7.71 -19.79
C GLY A 116 -2.20 -6.60 -18.75
N ILE A 117 -2.30 -5.35 -19.23
CA ILE A 117 -2.70 -4.20 -18.40
C ILE A 117 -4.07 -3.71 -18.90
N ASP A 118 -5.02 -3.68 -17.98
CA ASP A 118 -6.36 -3.15 -18.23
C ASP A 118 -6.48 -1.75 -17.61
N ILE A 119 -7.11 -0.82 -18.34
CA ILE A 119 -7.46 0.52 -17.83
C ILE A 119 -8.99 0.64 -17.89
N ARG A 120 -9.63 1.03 -16.79
CA ARG A 120 -11.10 1.20 -16.75
C ARG A 120 -11.58 2.63 -16.60
N SER A 121 -10.74 3.52 -16.10
CA SER A 121 -11.08 4.94 -15.99
C SER A 121 -9.85 5.81 -16.11
N PHE A 122 -10.02 6.96 -16.74
CA PHE A 122 -9.04 8.03 -16.79
C PHE A 122 -9.78 9.36 -16.73
N SER A 123 -9.33 10.27 -15.88
CA SER A 123 -9.91 11.60 -15.73
C SER A 123 -8.84 12.65 -15.56
N THR A 124 -9.08 13.83 -16.12
CA THR A 124 -8.27 15.04 -15.93
C THR A 124 -9.03 16.03 -15.06
N HIS A 125 -8.32 16.80 -14.25
CA HIS A 125 -8.88 17.78 -13.35
C HIS A 125 -8.16 19.11 -13.55
N ASP A 126 -8.94 20.21 -13.64
CA ASP A 126 -8.44 21.58 -13.85
C ASP A 126 -7.87 22.21 -12.57
N SER A 127 -7.78 21.46 -11.50
CA SER A 127 -7.23 21.88 -10.22
C SER A 127 -6.31 20.81 -9.63
N VAL A 128 -5.39 21.26 -8.79
CA VAL A 128 -4.58 20.34 -7.98
C VAL A 128 -5.47 19.68 -6.96
N LEU A 129 -5.65 18.37 -7.10
CA LEU A 129 -6.38 17.59 -6.11
C LEU A 129 -5.56 17.49 -4.81
N SER A 130 -6.22 17.71 -3.70
CA SER A 130 -5.64 17.46 -2.37
C SER A 130 -5.47 15.96 -2.12
N PRO A 131 -4.57 15.53 -1.22
CA PRO A 131 -4.44 14.12 -0.83
C PRO A 131 -5.76 13.49 -0.35
N GLY A 132 -6.60 14.25 0.34
CA GLY A 132 -7.92 13.77 0.78
C GLY A 132 -8.90 13.51 -0.37
N GLU A 133 -8.90 14.37 -1.39
CA GLU A 133 -9.71 14.18 -2.61
C GLU A 133 -9.23 12.97 -3.40
N ILE A 134 -7.90 12.79 -3.53
CA ILE A 134 -7.31 11.64 -4.21
C ILE A 134 -7.65 10.34 -3.46
N LEU A 135 -7.56 10.34 -2.12
CA LEU A 135 -7.94 9.19 -1.30
C LEU A 135 -9.43 8.85 -1.46
N ALA A 136 -10.31 9.85 -1.59
CA ALA A 136 -11.73 9.63 -1.80
C ALA A 136 -12.04 9.04 -3.19
N LEU A 137 -11.26 9.37 -4.21
CA LEU A 137 -11.39 8.82 -5.57
C LEU A 137 -10.82 7.40 -5.71
N SER A 138 -9.97 6.98 -4.79
CA SER A 138 -9.36 5.66 -4.80
C SER A 138 -10.35 4.59 -4.30
N PRO A 139 -10.57 3.48 -5.01
CA PRO A 139 -11.44 2.41 -4.53
C PRO A 139 -10.85 1.74 -3.27
N ALA A 140 -11.73 1.28 -2.39
CA ALA A 140 -11.33 0.39 -1.31
C ALA A 140 -11.02 -1.00 -1.88
N PRO A 141 -10.07 -1.76 -1.30
CA PRO A 141 -9.89 -3.16 -1.65
C PRO A 141 -11.19 -3.94 -1.39
N THR A 142 -11.50 -4.88 -2.29
CA THR A 142 -12.69 -5.73 -2.15
C THR A 142 -12.31 -6.99 -1.38
N PRO A 143 -12.93 -7.27 -0.23
CA PRO A 143 -12.67 -8.50 0.50
C PRO A 143 -13.22 -9.72 -0.26
N LEU A 144 -12.54 -10.85 -0.08
CA LEU A 144 -13.07 -12.16 -0.46
C LEU A 144 -14.23 -12.54 0.46
N ILE A 145 -14.02 -12.35 1.77
CA ILE A 145 -15.01 -12.64 2.81
C ILE A 145 -15.03 -11.49 3.82
N GLU A 146 -16.22 -11.01 4.14
CA GLU A 146 -16.47 -10.19 5.32
C GLU A 146 -17.05 -11.07 6.41
N PHE A 147 -16.35 -11.19 7.53
CA PHE A 147 -16.82 -11.98 8.66
C PHE A 147 -17.88 -11.19 9.45
N ALA A 148 -19.13 -11.34 9.05
CA ALA A 148 -20.27 -10.96 9.89
C ALA A 148 -20.60 -12.15 10.78
N ALA A 149 -20.28 -12.10 12.02
CA ALA A 149 -20.71 -12.94 13.18
C ALA A 149 -21.43 -14.31 12.94
N ALA A 150 -21.34 -14.94 11.78
CA ALA A 150 -22.06 -16.15 11.41
C ALA A 150 -21.19 -17.09 10.58
N HIS A 151 -21.51 -18.36 10.65
CA HIS A 151 -20.83 -19.47 10.03
C HIS A 151 -20.49 -19.25 8.56
N LEU A 152 -19.27 -19.59 8.19
CA LEU A 152 -18.84 -19.69 6.79
C LEU A 152 -19.66 -20.78 6.08
N SER A 153 -19.98 -20.57 4.82
CA SER A 153 -20.55 -21.60 3.97
C SER A 153 -19.48 -22.64 3.58
N ASP A 154 -19.88 -23.83 3.20
CA ASP A 154 -18.96 -24.86 2.68
C ASP A 154 -18.15 -24.34 1.46
N TYR A 155 -18.75 -23.41 0.69
CA TYR A 155 -18.09 -22.77 -0.44
C TYR A 155 -16.96 -21.84 0.04
N ASP A 156 -17.20 -21.02 1.06
CA ASP A 156 -16.20 -20.11 1.63
C ASP A 156 -15.02 -20.91 2.21
N VAL A 157 -15.30 -22.00 2.91
CA VAL A 157 -14.28 -22.89 3.47
C VAL A 157 -13.41 -23.51 2.37
N ALA A 158 -14.02 -23.98 1.27
CA ALA A 158 -13.30 -24.54 0.15
C ALA A 158 -12.38 -23.50 -0.52
N GLU A 159 -12.85 -22.26 -0.69
CA GLU A 159 -12.07 -21.16 -1.27
C GLU A 159 -10.91 -20.76 -0.36
N LEU A 160 -11.14 -20.68 0.96
CA LEU A 160 -10.11 -20.36 1.95
C LEU A 160 -9.00 -21.41 1.99
N SER A 161 -9.33 -22.69 1.91
CA SER A 161 -8.36 -23.79 2.00
C SER A 161 -7.33 -23.81 0.86
N GLU A 162 -7.62 -23.13 -0.24
CA GLU A 162 -6.69 -22.98 -1.36
C GLU A 162 -5.73 -21.78 -1.21
N LEU A 163 -5.99 -20.87 -0.26
CA LEU A 163 -5.21 -19.64 -0.11
C LEU A 163 -3.87 -19.90 0.59
N THR A 164 -2.79 -19.78 -0.15
CA THR A 164 -1.41 -19.84 0.36
C THR A 164 -0.83 -18.48 0.71
N ALA A 165 -1.47 -17.40 0.25
CA ALA A 165 -1.12 -16.00 0.46
C ALA A 165 -2.39 -15.16 0.53
N GLY A 166 -2.32 -13.96 1.08
CA GLY A 166 -3.44 -13.04 1.20
C GLY A 166 -3.30 -12.10 2.38
N THR A 167 -4.40 -11.46 2.75
CA THR A 167 -4.41 -10.46 3.83
C THR A 167 -5.63 -10.66 4.73
N ILE A 168 -5.39 -10.74 6.03
CA ILE A 168 -6.42 -10.72 7.09
C ILE A 168 -6.50 -9.30 7.64
N PHE A 169 -7.69 -8.75 7.78
CA PHE A 169 -7.95 -7.50 8.48
C PHE A 169 -8.92 -7.75 9.62
N ALA A 170 -8.70 -7.14 10.79
CA ALA A 170 -9.68 -7.10 11.85
C ALA A 170 -9.54 -5.81 12.67
N ARG A 171 -10.67 -5.21 13.02
CA ARG A 171 -10.75 -4.14 14.01
C ARG A 171 -11.16 -4.71 15.35
N TYR A 172 -10.33 -4.57 16.36
CA TYR A 172 -10.57 -5.12 17.69
C TYR A 172 -10.35 -4.09 18.79
N ARG A 173 -10.92 -4.37 19.95
CA ARG A 173 -10.69 -3.65 21.19
C ARG A 173 -10.78 -4.63 22.36
N VAL A 174 -9.79 -4.63 23.26
CA VAL A 174 -9.90 -5.28 24.57
C VAL A 174 -10.65 -4.37 25.55
N ARG A 175 -11.26 -4.94 26.60
CA ARG A 175 -12.04 -4.13 27.57
C ARG A 175 -11.21 -3.29 28.50
N GLY A 176 -9.93 -3.59 28.65
CA GLY A 176 -9.00 -2.83 29.49
C GLY A 176 -7.58 -3.36 29.39
N PRO A 177 -6.64 -2.64 29.99
CA PRO A 177 -5.22 -3.01 29.97
C PRO A 177 -4.96 -4.41 30.50
N GLY A 178 -4.02 -5.13 29.88
CA GLY A 178 -3.64 -6.50 30.27
C GLY A 178 -4.68 -7.57 29.95
N GLN A 179 -5.71 -7.23 29.17
CA GLN A 179 -6.68 -8.22 28.67
C GLN A 179 -6.23 -8.78 27.31
N HIS A 180 -6.29 -10.07 27.16
CA HIS A 180 -5.78 -10.79 25.99
C HIS A 180 -6.85 -11.68 25.39
N GLY A 181 -6.56 -12.29 24.26
CA GLY A 181 -7.41 -13.31 23.66
C GLY A 181 -7.38 -13.32 22.13
N THR A 182 -8.15 -14.22 21.58
CA THR A 182 -8.16 -14.51 20.14
C THR A 182 -9.05 -13.52 19.39
N ILE A 183 -8.48 -12.92 18.36
CA ILE A 183 -9.15 -12.02 17.42
C ILE A 183 -9.82 -12.84 16.31
N LEU A 184 -9.07 -13.81 15.74
CA LEU A 184 -9.52 -14.74 14.72
C LEU A 184 -8.82 -16.07 14.92
N ALA A 185 -9.56 -17.17 14.82
CA ALA A 185 -8.98 -18.52 14.76
C ALA A 185 -9.62 -19.33 13.64
N ALA A 186 -8.86 -20.30 13.14
CA ALA A 186 -9.33 -21.27 12.17
C ALA A 186 -8.83 -22.66 12.54
N GLY A 187 -9.64 -23.66 12.23
CA GLY A 187 -9.32 -25.05 12.55
C GLY A 187 -9.96 -26.05 11.62
N GLY A 188 -9.65 -27.32 11.87
CA GLY A 188 -10.20 -28.44 11.16
C GLY A 188 -10.17 -29.70 12.03
N GLY A 189 -11.23 -30.52 11.94
CA GLY A 189 -11.37 -31.73 12.72
C GLY A 189 -11.38 -31.51 14.24
N GLY A 190 -11.84 -30.34 14.71
CA GLY A 190 -11.88 -29.96 16.13
C GLY A 190 -10.53 -29.54 16.72
N THR A 191 -9.54 -29.23 15.88
CA THR A 191 -8.21 -28.75 16.30
C THR A 191 -7.95 -27.36 15.73
N GLU A 192 -7.59 -26.41 16.61
CA GLU A 192 -7.11 -25.10 16.17
C GLU A 192 -5.78 -25.22 15.44
N GLN A 193 -5.66 -24.56 14.30
CA GLN A 193 -4.47 -24.63 13.44
C GLN A 193 -4.00 -23.25 12.97
N LEU A 194 -4.81 -22.21 13.08
CA LEU A 194 -4.46 -20.82 12.81
C LEU A 194 -5.06 -19.95 13.91
N ASN A 195 -4.27 -19.03 14.44
CA ASN A 195 -4.70 -18.11 15.48
C ASN A 195 -4.05 -16.74 15.30
N LEU A 196 -4.87 -15.69 15.34
CA LEU A 196 -4.46 -14.30 15.45
C LEU A 196 -4.98 -13.78 16.79
N SER A 197 -4.09 -13.35 17.66
CA SER A 197 -4.44 -12.95 19.03
C SER A 197 -3.69 -11.70 19.49
N VAL A 198 -4.28 -11.00 20.44
CA VAL A 198 -3.59 -10.02 21.27
C VAL A 198 -3.10 -10.72 22.53
N THR A 199 -1.82 -10.52 22.86
CA THR A 199 -1.12 -11.11 24.01
C THR A 199 -0.43 -10.04 24.84
N GLU A 200 0.21 -10.42 25.94
CA GLU A 200 1.05 -9.51 26.73
C GLU A 200 2.26 -8.99 25.94
N GLU A 201 2.77 -9.78 24.99
CA GLU A 201 3.93 -9.42 24.17
C GLU A 201 3.57 -8.56 22.96
N GLY A 202 2.28 -8.53 22.58
CA GLY A 202 1.80 -7.81 21.39
C GLY A 202 0.78 -8.58 20.57
N ILE A 203 0.83 -8.39 19.25
CA ILE A 203 0.01 -9.13 18.30
C ILE A 203 0.76 -10.38 17.87
N GLU A 204 0.10 -11.52 18.00
CA GLU A 204 0.65 -12.81 17.70
C GLU A 204 -0.19 -13.51 16.61
N TYR A 205 0.46 -13.93 15.53
CA TYR A 205 -0.11 -14.75 14.48
C TYR A 205 0.57 -16.11 14.47
N LYS A 206 -0.22 -17.16 14.61
CA LYS A 206 0.27 -18.53 14.69
C LYS A 206 -0.38 -19.42 13.65
N VAL A 207 0.40 -20.29 13.04
CA VAL A 207 -0.12 -21.33 12.14
C VAL A 207 0.56 -22.67 12.48
N LEU A 208 -0.24 -23.72 12.62
CA LEU A 208 0.24 -25.06 12.85
C LEU A 208 0.83 -25.61 11.55
N GLY A 209 2.11 -25.95 11.58
CA GLY A 209 2.77 -26.57 10.45
C GLY A 209 2.39 -28.04 10.28
N ARG A 210 2.57 -28.57 9.08
CA ARG A 210 2.25 -29.99 8.75
C ARG A 210 2.99 -31.03 9.60
N ARG A 211 4.03 -30.60 10.33
CA ARG A 211 4.79 -31.48 11.25
C ARG A 211 4.30 -31.41 12.70
N GLY A 212 3.22 -30.65 12.94
CA GLY A 212 2.64 -30.47 14.27
C GLY A 212 3.34 -29.41 15.13
N GLU A 213 4.25 -28.62 14.55
CA GLU A 213 4.86 -27.48 15.23
C GLU A 213 4.12 -26.18 14.92
N TRP A 214 3.91 -25.33 15.92
CA TRP A 214 3.42 -23.98 15.73
C TRP A 214 4.51 -23.05 15.20
N ARG A 215 4.20 -22.34 14.13
CA ARG A 215 5.00 -21.20 13.67
C ARG A 215 4.36 -19.95 14.21
N THR A 216 5.12 -19.18 14.99
CA THR A 216 4.64 -17.97 15.63
C THR A 216 5.33 -16.75 15.03
N PHE A 217 4.54 -15.74 14.72
CA PHE A 217 4.97 -14.45 14.20
C PHE A 217 4.43 -13.39 15.15
N THR A 218 5.32 -12.59 15.74
CA THR A 218 4.94 -11.62 16.77
C THR A 218 5.36 -10.22 16.37
N ALA A 219 4.41 -9.29 16.41
CA ALA A 219 4.68 -7.86 16.46
C ALA A 219 4.67 -7.44 17.93
N HIS A 220 5.83 -7.02 18.43
CA HIS A 220 5.97 -6.64 19.85
C HIS A 220 5.47 -5.21 20.09
N GLY A 221 4.56 -5.04 21.06
CA GLY A 221 4.00 -3.75 21.41
C GLY A 221 2.82 -3.87 22.39
N HIS A 222 2.27 -2.71 22.78
CA HIS A 222 1.20 -2.63 23.78
C HIS A 222 -0.12 -2.16 23.12
N TRP A 223 -0.81 -3.06 22.48
CA TRP A 223 -2.13 -2.81 21.84
C TRP A 223 -3.29 -3.40 22.63
N ASP A 224 -3.08 -3.61 23.93
CA ASP A 224 -4.03 -4.14 24.91
C ASP A 224 -4.57 -3.04 25.86
N GLN A 225 -4.53 -1.78 25.44
CA GLN A 225 -4.83 -0.61 26.29
C GLN A 225 -6.32 -0.21 26.32
N GLY A 226 -7.22 -1.00 25.77
CA GLY A 226 -8.66 -0.71 25.76
C GLY A 226 -9.11 0.23 24.65
N HIS A 227 -8.24 0.59 23.73
CA HIS A 227 -8.55 1.36 22.52
C HIS A 227 -8.90 0.43 21.36
N TRP A 228 -9.56 0.99 20.32
CA TRP A 228 -9.73 0.32 19.06
C TRP A 228 -8.43 0.32 18.29
N HIS A 229 -8.05 -0.86 17.79
CA HIS A 229 -6.91 -1.06 16.92
C HIS A 229 -7.34 -1.80 15.66
N ASP A 230 -6.71 -1.46 14.55
CA ASP A 230 -6.80 -2.19 13.30
C ASP A 230 -5.57 -3.08 13.17
N VAL A 231 -5.77 -4.38 13.13
CA VAL A 231 -4.69 -5.34 12.89
C VAL A 231 -4.81 -5.89 11.47
N VAL A 232 -3.69 -5.93 10.76
CA VAL A 232 -3.59 -6.58 9.45
C VAL A 232 -2.45 -7.59 9.46
N VAL A 233 -2.74 -8.80 9.01
CA VAL A 233 -1.72 -9.81 8.74
C VAL A 233 -1.67 -10.03 7.24
N ARG A 234 -0.56 -9.63 6.63
CA ARG A 234 -0.27 -9.84 5.21
C ARG A 234 0.70 -11.00 5.06
N VAL A 235 0.32 -12.00 4.27
CA VAL A 235 1.15 -13.18 4.00
C VAL A 235 1.40 -13.27 2.49
N GLY A 236 2.66 -13.24 2.10
CA GLY A 236 3.04 -13.32 0.69
C GLY A 236 4.53 -13.10 0.49
N HIS A 237 5.03 -13.41 -0.70
CA HIS A 237 6.42 -13.19 -1.09
C HIS A 237 7.48 -13.76 -0.11
N GLY A 238 7.13 -14.84 0.60
CA GLY A 238 8.03 -15.48 1.57
C GLY A 238 8.09 -14.77 2.94
N ALA A 239 7.18 -13.84 3.21
CA ALA A 239 7.10 -13.12 4.48
C ALA A 239 5.70 -13.15 5.08
N VAL A 240 5.66 -13.01 6.41
CA VAL A 240 4.49 -12.62 7.21
C VAL A 240 4.75 -11.22 7.76
N GLN A 241 3.85 -10.30 7.45
CA GLN A 241 3.93 -8.92 7.89
C GLN A 241 2.71 -8.60 8.73
N ILE A 242 2.94 -7.97 9.88
CA ILE A 242 1.89 -7.57 10.81
C ILE A 242 1.88 -6.06 10.89
N TYR A 243 0.72 -5.48 10.62
CA TYR A 243 0.47 -4.04 10.72
C TYR A 243 -0.49 -3.78 11.85
N VAL A 244 -0.29 -2.69 12.55
CA VAL A 244 -1.25 -2.15 13.52
C VAL A 244 -1.52 -0.69 13.19
N ASP A 245 -2.81 -0.35 13.14
CA ASP A 245 -3.29 0.99 12.81
C ASP A 245 -2.72 1.55 11.49
N GLY A 246 -2.46 0.63 10.52
CA GLY A 246 -1.95 0.95 9.20
C GLY A 246 -0.43 1.06 9.08
N TYR A 247 0.32 0.78 10.15
CA TYR A 247 1.78 0.84 10.18
C TYR A 247 2.40 -0.54 10.34
N LEU A 248 3.50 -0.81 9.63
CA LEU A 248 4.22 -2.07 9.70
C LEU A 248 4.96 -2.18 11.03
N GLU A 249 4.58 -3.18 11.84
CA GLU A 249 5.18 -3.43 13.15
C GLU A 249 6.09 -4.66 13.16
N ALA A 250 5.85 -5.61 12.24
CA ALA A 250 6.73 -6.77 12.09
C ALA A 250 6.81 -7.24 10.64
N HIS A 251 8.04 -7.59 10.21
CA HIS A 251 8.32 -8.24 8.93
C HIS A 251 9.18 -9.48 9.20
N LEU A 252 8.57 -10.65 9.08
CA LEU A 252 9.16 -11.90 9.52
C LEU A 252 9.22 -12.91 8.36
N PRO A 253 10.33 -13.63 8.17
CA PRO A 253 10.42 -14.61 7.09
C PRO A 253 9.48 -15.78 7.37
N GLY A 254 8.76 -16.20 6.34
CA GLY A 254 7.83 -17.34 6.42
C GLY A 254 6.66 -17.16 5.47
N GLN A 255 5.94 -18.24 5.28
CA GLN A 255 4.70 -18.26 4.51
C GLN A 255 3.81 -19.33 5.11
N ALA A 256 2.75 -18.89 5.79
CA ALA A 256 1.76 -19.77 6.38
C ALA A 256 0.42 -19.02 6.43
N PHE A 257 -0.59 -19.56 5.76
CA PHE A 257 -1.91 -18.96 5.61
C PHE A 257 -2.99 -20.03 5.66
N PHE A 258 -4.22 -19.75 5.33
CA PHE A 258 -5.34 -20.70 5.40
C PHE A 258 -5.08 -22.02 4.67
N GLY A 259 -4.42 -22.01 3.51
CA GLY A 259 -4.00 -23.22 2.79
C GLY A 259 -2.99 -24.11 3.55
N SER A 260 -2.51 -23.68 4.72
CA SER A 260 -1.71 -24.51 5.62
C SER A 260 -2.55 -25.23 6.67
N VAL A 261 -3.83 -24.86 6.84
CA VAL A 261 -4.79 -25.50 7.77
C VAL A 261 -5.25 -26.81 7.16
N ASP A 262 -5.07 -27.90 7.90
CA ASP A 262 -5.48 -29.21 7.43
C ASP A 262 -6.98 -29.43 7.68
N SER A 263 -7.71 -29.85 6.64
CA SER A 263 -9.15 -30.10 6.72
C SER A 263 -9.95 -28.93 7.33
N LEU A 264 -9.65 -27.68 6.87
CA LEU A 264 -10.35 -26.48 7.34
C LEU A 264 -11.86 -26.68 7.31
N ASP A 265 -12.55 -26.53 8.44
CA ASP A 265 -13.99 -26.68 8.58
C ASP A 265 -14.63 -25.50 9.36
N GLU A 266 -13.83 -24.71 10.07
CA GLU A 266 -14.33 -23.54 10.79
C GLU A 266 -13.35 -22.35 10.78
N VAL A 267 -13.92 -21.15 10.79
CA VAL A 267 -13.23 -19.89 11.14
C VAL A 267 -14.11 -19.15 12.13
N VAL A 268 -13.52 -18.73 13.23
CA VAL A 268 -14.23 -18.06 14.33
C VAL A 268 -13.61 -16.69 14.61
N ILE A 269 -14.43 -15.73 15.01
CA ILE A 269 -14.04 -14.35 15.28
C ILE A 269 -14.30 -14.00 16.73
N GLY A 270 -13.32 -13.38 17.40
CA GLY A 270 -13.41 -12.94 18.79
C GLY A 270 -13.38 -14.11 19.79
N GLN A 271 -12.99 -15.29 19.36
CA GLN A 271 -12.79 -16.48 20.19
C GLN A 271 -11.85 -17.47 19.50
N ASP A 272 -11.31 -18.41 20.26
CA ASP A 272 -10.61 -19.57 19.72
C ASP A 272 -11.58 -20.72 19.34
N THR A 273 -11.08 -21.78 18.72
CA THR A 273 -11.93 -22.91 18.31
C THR A 273 -12.45 -23.74 19.49
N SER A 274 -11.93 -23.55 20.71
CA SER A 274 -12.48 -24.14 21.95
C SER A 274 -13.63 -23.31 22.54
N GLY A 275 -13.91 -22.10 22.00
CA GLY A 275 -14.91 -21.17 22.50
C GLY A 275 -14.40 -20.19 23.58
N SER A 276 -13.08 -20.16 23.85
CA SER A 276 -12.50 -19.15 24.73
C SER A 276 -12.50 -17.79 24.05
N ARG A 277 -13.18 -16.82 24.66
CA ARG A 277 -13.47 -15.53 24.02
C ARG A 277 -12.40 -14.50 24.28
N LEU A 278 -12.19 -13.62 23.30
CA LEU A 278 -11.52 -12.35 23.52
C LEU A 278 -12.26 -11.57 24.61
N PHE A 279 -11.54 -11.11 25.62
CA PHE A 279 -12.10 -10.19 26.60
C PHE A 279 -12.22 -8.78 26.01
N GLY A 280 -13.08 -8.64 25.01
CA GLY A 280 -13.19 -7.46 24.18
C GLY A 280 -14.26 -7.57 23.11
N GLU A 281 -14.04 -6.89 22.00
CA GLU A 281 -14.89 -6.87 20.83
C GLU A 281 -14.03 -6.94 19.56
N VAL A 282 -14.53 -7.65 18.54
CA VAL A 282 -13.99 -7.60 17.18
C VAL A 282 -15.05 -7.06 16.24
N ARG A 283 -14.66 -6.14 15.35
CA ARG A 283 -15.53 -5.56 14.33
C ARG A 283 -14.82 -5.59 12.97
N ASN A 284 -15.61 -5.58 11.90
CA ASN A 284 -15.11 -5.44 10.52
C ASN A 284 -13.97 -6.41 10.18
N ALA A 285 -14.06 -7.65 10.63
CA ALA A 285 -13.09 -8.67 10.23
C ALA A 285 -13.33 -9.06 8.77
N ALA A 286 -12.26 -9.09 7.98
CA ALA A 286 -12.31 -9.39 6.56
C ALA A 286 -11.06 -10.14 6.10
N LEU A 287 -11.23 -10.92 5.04
CA LEU A 287 -10.16 -11.63 4.36
C LEU A 287 -10.08 -11.19 2.90
N TYR A 288 -8.88 -10.98 2.43
CA TYR A 288 -8.56 -10.65 1.05
C TYR A 288 -7.69 -11.76 0.46
N SER A 289 -8.06 -12.26 -0.73
CA SER A 289 -7.24 -13.22 -1.46
C SER A 289 -5.98 -12.58 -2.06
N SER A 290 -5.94 -11.25 -2.14
CA SER A 290 -4.76 -10.49 -2.57
C SER A 290 -3.83 -10.15 -1.42
N VAL A 291 -2.55 -10.02 -1.73
CA VAL A 291 -1.51 -9.47 -0.85
C VAL A 291 -1.60 -7.94 -0.96
N LEU A 292 -2.40 -7.31 -0.10
CA LEU A 292 -2.66 -5.87 -0.16
C LEU A 292 -1.37 -5.06 0.00
N ASN A 293 -1.22 -3.99 -0.77
CA ASN A 293 -0.10 -3.07 -0.61
C ASN A 293 -0.29 -2.13 0.60
N ASP A 294 0.74 -1.41 0.99
CA ASP A 294 0.74 -0.55 2.17
C ASP A 294 -0.29 0.58 2.09
N SER A 295 -0.50 1.15 0.90
CA SER A 295 -1.53 2.17 0.66
C SER A 295 -2.93 1.62 0.89
N GLN A 296 -3.21 0.40 0.42
CA GLN A 296 -4.47 -0.29 0.65
C GLN A 296 -4.69 -0.61 2.14
N ILE A 297 -3.63 -1.03 2.85
CA ILE A 297 -3.65 -1.28 4.30
C ILE A 297 -3.90 0.02 5.08
N LYS A 298 -3.18 1.11 4.76
CA LYS A 298 -3.41 2.44 5.34
C LYS A 298 -4.86 2.90 5.14
N LYS A 299 -5.43 2.63 3.96
CA LYS A 299 -6.82 2.96 3.66
C LYS A 299 -7.82 2.17 4.52
N LEU A 300 -7.62 0.86 4.67
CA LEU A 300 -8.44 0.02 5.55
C LEU A 300 -8.41 0.50 6.99
N SER A 301 -7.24 0.92 7.46
CA SER A 301 -7.03 1.45 8.81
C SER A 301 -7.37 2.94 8.95
N SER A 302 -7.96 3.56 7.92
CA SER A 302 -8.38 4.96 7.94
C SER A 302 -7.25 5.94 8.30
N VAL A 303 -6.01 5.63 7.91
CA VAL A 303 -4.86 6.52 8.11
C VAL A 303 -5.07 7.79 7.31
N ALA A 304 -4.86 8.95 7.92
CA ALA A 304 -4.96 10.21 7.22
C ALA A 304 -3.83 10.34 6.17
N PRO A 305 -4.11 10.76 4.94
CA PRO A 305 -3.07 10.97 3.95
C PRO A 305 -2.19 12.16 4.34
N VAL A 306 -0.88 11.99 4.20
CA VAL A 306 0.10 13.05 4.45
C VAL A 306 0.43 13.74 3.13
N ASP A 307 0.51 15.07 3.15
CA ASP A 307 0.97 15.87 2.03
C ASP A 307 2.44 16.21 2.20
N THR A 308 3.30 15.64 1.37
CA THR A 308 4.74 15.93 1.37
C THR A 308 5.15 16.58 0.06
N GLN A 309 6.19 17.40 0.09
CA GLN A 309 6.75 18.02 -1.10
C GLN A 309 8.26 17.77 -1.15
N CYS A 310 8.74 17.36 -2.32
CA CYS A 310 10.17 17.34 -2.60
C CYS A 310 10.69 18.77 -2.66
N LEU A 311 11.72 19.06 -1.89
CA LEU A 311 12.40 20.37 -1.90
C LEU A 311 13.65 20.35 -2.78
N PHE A 312 14.35 19.21 -2.81
CA PHE A 312 15.60 19.02 -3.52
C PHE A 312 15.63 17.60 -4.07
N ASP A 313 15.79 17.44 -5.38
CA ASP A 313 16.04 16.14 -6.03
C ASP A 313 17.16 16.26 -7.09
N ALA A 314 17.63 15.14 -7.57
CA ALA A 314 18.66 15.10 -8.61
C ALA A 314 18.16 15.80 -9.89
N GLY A 315 18.98 16.67 -10.47
CA GLY A 315 18.61 17.50 -11.63
C GLY A 315 18.04 18.87 -11.27
N PHE A 316 17.58 19.09 -10.04
CA PHE A 316 17.13 20.42 -9.62
C PHE A 316 18.34 21.38 -9.50
N HIS A 317 18.23 22.54 -10.13
CA HIS A 317 19.35 23.51 -10.27
C HIS A 317 20.66 22.89 -10.81
N ASP A 318 20.53 22.01 -11.82
CA ASP A 318 21.65 21.30 -12.45
C ASP A 318 22.53 20.46 -11.48
N SER A 319 21.99 20.11 -10.34
CA SER A 319 22.67 19.30 -9.32
C SER A 319 22.61 17.81 -9.64
N ILE A 320 23.73 17.12 -9.52
CA ILE A 320 23.78 15.66 -9.65
C ILE A 320 23.14 15.00 -8.43
N SER A 321 23.32 15.57 -7.24
CA SER A 321 22.71 15.08 -6.00
C SER A 321 22.72 16.13 -4.92
N TYR A 322 21.86 15.93 -3.91
CA TYR A 322 21.84 16.71 -2.67
C TYR A 322 22.21 15.82 -1.50
N ARG A 323 22.97 16.34 -0.55
CA ARG A 323 23.43 15.62 0.64
C ARG A 323 23.33 16.50 1.88
N ILE A 324 23.48 15.87 3.05
CA ILE A 324 23.57 16.55 4.35
C ILE A 324 22.38 17.49 4.56
N PRO A 325 21.14 16.97 4.57
CA PRO A 325 19.98 17.80 4.83
C PRO A 325 20.02 18.38 6.25
N SER A 326 19.62 19.63 6.38
CA SER A 326 19.50 20.33 7.67
C SER A 326 18.19 21.09 7.73
N LEU A 327 17.62 21.18 8.94
CA LEU A 327 16.43 21.98 9.21
C LEU A 327 16.70 22.93 10.38
N ILE A 328 16.25 24.15 10.27
CA ILE A 328 16.23 25.11 11.36
C ILE A 328 14.86 25.78 11.46
N THR A 329 14.35 25.93 12.65
CA THR A 329 13.15 26.72 12.91
C THR A 329 13.56 28.10 13.46
N LEU A 330 13.13 29.14 12.81
CA LEU A 330 13.35 30.52 13.24
C LEU A 330 12.34 30.90 14.36
N ASP A 331 12.65 31.92 15.15
CA ASP A 331 11.75 32.43 16.19
C ASP A 331 10.37 32.87 15.66
N SER A 332 10.30 33.20 14.38
CA SER A 332 9.05 33.51 13.66
C SER A 332 8.18 32.28 13.38
N GLY A 333 8.64 31.06 13.66
CA GLY A 333 7.98 29.81 13.30
C GLY A 333 8.26 29.35 11.85
N VAL A 334 9.05 30.11 11.07
CA VAL A 334 9.47 29.71 9.73
C VAL A 334 10.49 28.57 9.84
N ILE A 335 10.27 27.49 9.05
CA ILE A 335 11.21 26.38 8.92
C ILE A 335 12.05 26.62 7.66
N VAL A 336 13.37 26.58 7.82
CA VAL A 336 14.32 26.66 6.72
C VAL A 336 14.96 25.30 6.51
N ALA A 337 14.84 24.76 5.30
CA ALA A 337 15.52 23.55 4.89
C ALA A 337 16.76 23.90 4.06
N GLY A 338 17.86 23.24 4.30
CA GLY A 338 19.09 23.38 3.54
C GLY A 338 19.70 22.02 3.21
N ALA A 339 20.38 21.93 2.08
CA ALA A 339 21.13 20.73 1.69
C ALA A 339 22.37 21.15 0.88
N ASP A 340 23.42 20.34 0.94
CA ASP A 340 24.60 20.49 0.09
C ASP A 340 24.27 20.14 -1.37
N GLN A 341 24.44 21.10 -2.26
CA GLN A 341 24.33 20.86 -3.70
C GLN A 341 25.65 20.28 -4.23
N ARG A 342 25.57 19.20 -5.00
CA ARG A 342 26.72 18.53 -5.64
C ARG A 342 26.62 18.68 -7.15
N GLU A 343 27.56 19.43 -7.74
CA GLU A 343 27.67 19.65 -9.19
C GLU A 343 28.48 18.55 -9.88
N THR A 344 29.30 17.83 -9.13
CA THR A 344 30.12 16.72 -9.62
C THR A 344 30.02 15.50 -8.68
N ILE A 345 30.23 14.30 -9.23
CA ILE A 345 30.37 13.10 -8.41
C ILE A 345 31.73 13.21 -7.69
N ALA A 346 31.70 13.69 -6.45
CA ALA A 346 32.85 13.55 -5.58
C ALA A 346 32.80 12.14 -4.98
N ASN A 347 33.80 11.31 -5.27
CA ASN A 347 34.08 10.13 -4.46
C ASN A 347 34.55 10.64 -3.09
N ASP A 348 33.73 10.51 -2.07
CA ASP A 348 34.16 10.61 -0.68
C ASP A 348 34.60 9.25 -0.20
#